data_59cb48e421e0483285e4005f4b78f0ad
#
_entry.id   59cb48e421e0483285e4005f4b78f0ad
#
_cell.length_a   1.000
_cell.length_b   1.000
_cell.length_c   1.000
_cell.angle_alpha   90.00
_cell.angle_beta   90.00
_cell.angle_gamma   90.00
#
_symmetry.space_group_name_H-M   'P 1'
#
loop_
_entity.id
_entity.type
_entity.pdbx_description
1 polymer ?
#
loop_
_entity_poly.entity_id
_entity_poly.type
_entity_poly.pdbx_seq_one_letter_code
_entity_poly.pdbx_strand_id
1 'polypeptide(L)'
;YESDPGTPIMKGGRVAVVGGGNVAMDAARTALRLGAEKVYIVYRRSLEELPARREEVEHAMEEGIEFKLLNNPIEILGYQNPDDRRDPKNGFVTGMKCIRMELGEPDEKGRRRPVPVPGSEFTLDVDTVVIAIGTSPNPLIKSTTKGLEVNRKGGIVVEEATGATSREGVYAGGDAVTGAATVISAMGAGKAAAAAIDEYIKGKEA
;
A
#
# COMPACT_ATOMS: atom_id res chain seq x y z
N TYR A 1 3.18 25.73 -3.16
CA TYR A 1 2.22 25.32 -4.21
C TYR A 1 2.08 26.50 -5.16
N GLU A 2 2.35 26.28 -6.44
CA GLU A 2 2.08 27.26 -7.47
C GLU A 2 0.57 27.48 -7.58
N SER A 3 0.17 28.70 -7.90
CA SER A 3 -1.23 29.10 -8.04
C SER A 3 -1.96 28.41 -9.18
N ASP A 4 -1.22 27.78 -10.11
CA ASP A 4 -1.72 27.00 -11.25
C ASP A 4 -0.87 25.75 -11.41
N PRO A 5 -1.11 24.67 -10.63
CA PRO A 5 -0.45 23.40 -10.83
C PRO A 5 -0.91 22.82 -12.16
N GLY A 6 0.01 22.53 -13.07
CA GLY A 6 -0.27 21.96 -14.40
C GLY A 6 -1.01 20.61 -14.34
N THR A 7 -1.13 19.99 -13.15
CA THR A 7 -1.89 18.77 -12.91
C THR A 7 -3.01 19.07 -11.89
N PRO A 8 -4.29 18.84 -12.22
CA PRO A 8 -5.39 19.02 -11.30
C PRO A 8 -5.23 18.15 -10.05
N ILE A 9 -5.39 18.75 -8.87
CA ILE A 9 -5.43 18.03 -7.60
C ILE A 9 -6.89 17.76 -7.25
N MET A 10 -7.25 16.47 -7.18
CA MET A 10 -8.57 16.05 -6.70
C MET A 10 -8.59 16.14 -5.17
N LYS A 11 -9.29 17.14 -4.65
CA LYS A 11 -9.45 17.34 -3.21
C LYS A 11 -10.75 16.69 -2.75
N GLY A 12 -10.64 15.80 -1.75
CA GLY A 12 -11.83 15.28 -1.05
C GLY A 12 -12.22 16.17 0.12
N GLY A 13 -13.50 16.25 0.41
CA GLY A 13 -14.02 16.89 1.64
C GLY A 13 -13.93 15.92 2.83
N ARG A 14 -14.38 14.68 2.64
CA ARG A 14 -14.32 13.61 3.65
C ARG A 14 -13.55 12.41 3.11
N VAL A 15 -12.36 12.21 3.62
CA VAL A 15 -11.40 11.27 3.09
C VAL A 15 -11.23 10.05 4.01
N ALA A 16 -11.35 8.85 3.46
CA ALA A 16 -10.93 7.63 4.16
C ALA A 16 -9.62 7.11 3.57
N VAL A 17 -8.62 6.91 4.41
CA VAL A 17 -7.36 6.26 4.05
C VAL A 17 -7.36 4.86 4.65
N VAL A 18 -7.35 3.85 3.79
CA VAL A 18 -7.36 2.44 4.18
C VAL A 18 -5.94 1.94 4.30
N GLY A 19 -5.52 1.63 5.50
CA GLY A 19 -4.17 1.14 5.81
C GLY A 19 -3.66 1.62 7.17
N GLY A 20 -2.55 1.07 7.62
CA GLY A 20 -1.97 1.38 8.92
C GLY A 20 -0.46 1.61 8.89
N GLY A 21 0.16 1.68 7.72
CA GLY A 21 1.60 1.94 7.54
C GLY A 21 1.92 3.43 7.43
N ASN A 22 3.22 3.77 7.35
CA ASN A 22 3.67 5.15 7.20
C ASN A 22 3.04 5.85 5.99
N VAL A 23 2.87 5.13 4.87
CA VAL A 23 2.20 5.65 3.65
C VAL A 23 0.76 6.07 3.94
N ALA A 24 0.04 5.33 4.81
CA ALA A 24 -1.31 5.72 5.21
C ALA A 24 -1.30 6.99 6.07
N MET A 25 -0.34 7.13 6.98
CA MET A 25 -0.16 8.35 7.78
C MET A 25 0.13 9.56 6.88
N ASP A 26 1.09 9.42 5.95
CA ASP A 26 1.45 10.48 5.00
C ASP A 26 0.25 10.88 4.12
N ALA A 27 -0.49 9.91 3.58
CA ALA A 27 -1.67 10.17 2.75
C ALA A 27 -2.77 10.90 3.54
N ALA A 28 -3.03 10.49 4.77
CA ALA A 28 -4.06 11.10 5.62
C ALA A 28 -3.70 12.54 6.00
N ARG A 29 -2.45 12.77 6.46
CA ARG A 29 -1.95 14.10 6.81
C ARG A 29 -1.91 15.02 5.59
N THR A 30 -1.53 14.49 4.42
CA THR A 30 -1.55 15.24 3.17
C THR A 30 -2.98 15.64 2.78
N ALA A 31 -3.95 14.72 2.85
CA ALA A 31 -5.36 15.02 2.57
C ALA A 31 -5.89 16.15 3.46
N LEU A 32 -5.60 16.09 4.76
CA LEU A 32 -5.99 17.12 5.71
C LEU A 32 -5.37 18.50 5.38
N ARG A 33 -4.07 18.52 5.07
CA ARG A 33 -3.34 19.74 4.70
C ARG A 33 -3.77 20.34 3.35
N LEU A 34 -4.31 19.51 2.45
CA LEU A 34 -4.93 19.95 1.21
C LEU A 34 -6.35 20.51 1.39
N GLY A 35 -6.87 20.49 2.63
CA GLY A 35 -8.13 21.12 3.00
C GLY A 35 -9.32 20.19 3.12
N ALA A 36 -9.10 18.88 3.31
CA ALA A 36 -10.19 17.98 3.69
C ALA A 36 -10.79 18.41 5.04
N GLU A 37 -12.11 18.41 5.12
CA GLU A 37 -12.85 18.74 6.35
C GLU A 37 -12.72 17.65 7.41
N LYS A 38 -12.62 16.40 6.93
CA LYS A 38 -12.52 15.22 7.78
C LYS A 38 -11.71 14.10 7.13
N VAL A 39 -10.79 13.54 7.90
CA VAL A 39 -9.93 12.45 7.43
C VAL A 39 -9.97 11.29 8.42
N TYR A 40 -10.15 10.09 7.88
CA TYR A 40 -10.16 8.84 8.64
C TYR A 40 -9.03 7.92 8.22
N ILE A 41 -8.34 7.34 9.19
CA ILE A 41 -7.54 6.12 9.00
C ILE A 41 -8.46 4.92 9.28
N VAL A 42 -8.66 4.06 8.30
CA VAL A 42 -9.44 2.82 8.46
C VAL A 42 -8.49 1.63 8.48
N TYR A 43 -8.44 0.95 9.61
CA TYR A 43 -7.49 -0.15 9.81
C TYR A 43 -8.15 -1.34 10.51
N ARG A 44 -7.90 -2.54 9.98
CA ARG A 44 -8.56 -3.79 10.40
C ARG A 44 -8.10 -4.38 11.72
N ARG A 45 -7.06 -3.81 12.35
CA ARG A 45 -6.54 -4.23 13.64
C ARG A 45 -6.56 -3.09 14.64
N SER A 46 -6.00 -3.29 15.82
CA SER A 46 -5.91 -2.28 16.88
C SER A 46 -4.72 -1.33 16.68
N LEU A 47 -4.61 -0.35 17.56
CA LEU A 47 -3.53 0.63 17.59
C LEU A 47 -2.16 -0.05 17.79
N GLU A 48 -2.11 -1.11 18.58
CA GLU A 48 -0.88 -1.85 18.90
C GLU A 48 -0.28 -2.57 17.68
N GLU A 49 -1.14 -2.97 16.74
CA GLU A 49 -0.70 -3.67 15.53
C GLU A 49 -0.49 -2.74 14.33
N LEU A 50 -0.56 -1.42 14.50
CA LEU A 50 -0.23 -0.48 13.43
C LEU A 50 1.25 -0.64 13.03
N PRO A 51 1.54 -0.90 11.75
CA PRO A 51 2.93 -1.02 11.28
C PRO A 51 3.64 0.33 11.09
N ALA A 52 2.93 1.46 11.17
CA ALA A 52 3.52 2.79 11.12
C ALA A 52 4.39 3.06 12.35
N ARG A 53 5.37 3.92 12.19
CA ARG A 53 6.15 4.41 13.33
C ARG A 53 5.23 5.15 14.31
N ARG A 54 5.47 4.94 15.60
CA ARG A 54 4.64 5.52 16.65
C ARG A 54 4.54 7.04 16.57
N GLU A 55 5.64 7.69 16.27
CA GLU A 55 5.71 9.16 16.08
C GLU A 55 4.78 9.65 14.95
N GLU A 56 4.72 8.91 13.82
CA GLU A 56 3.84 9.26 12.72
C GLU A 56 2.35 9.09 13.06
N VAL A 57 2.04 8.10 13.90
CA VAL A 57 0.68 7.88 14.41
C VAL A 57 0.29 9.01 15.37
N GLU A 58 1.19 9.37 16.29
CA GLU A 58 0.98 10.45 17.24
C GLU A 58 0.77 11.80 16.52
N HIS A 59 1.63 12.14 15.55
CA HIS A 59 1.46 13.35 14.72
C HIS A 59 0.12 13.36 13.96
N ALA A 60 -0.29 12.21 13.40
CA ALA A 60 -1.58 12.12 12.71
C ALA A 60 -2.77 12.37 13.66
N MET A 61 -2.70 11.86 14.89
CA MET A 61 -3.72 12.10 15.91
C MET A 61 -3.74 13.58 16.37
N GLU A 62 -2.58 14.18 16.59
CA GLU A 62 -2.42 15.58 16.97
C GLU A 62 -2.99 16.54 15.90
N GLU A 63 -2.83 16.19 14.61
CA GLU A 63 -3.41 16.95 13.50
C GLU A 63 -4.94 16.76 13.36
N GLY A 64 -5.57 15.89 14.17
CA GLY A 64 -7.01 15.70 14.20
C GLY A 64 -7.54 14.61 13.27
N ILE A 65 -6.70 13.72 12.78
CA ILE A 65 -7.11 12.56 11.99
C ILE A 65 -7.81 11.53 12.90
N GLU A 66 -8.99 11.08 12.49
CA GLU A 66 -9.76 10.09 13.24
C GLU A 66 -9.35 8.66 12.86
N PHE A 67 -9.04 7.85 13.86
CA PHE A 67 -8.69 6.43 13.66
C PHE A 67 -9.91 5.53 13.84
N LYS A 68 -10.36 4.91 12.74
CA LYS A 68 -11.38 3.87 12.70
C LYS A 68 -10.68 2.50 12.76
N LEU A 69 -10.18 2.15 13.95
CA LEU A 69 -9.51 0.88 14.19
C LEU A 69 -10.53 -0.27 14.31
N LEU A 70 -10.07 -1.50 14.09
CA LEU A 70 -10.93 -2.69 14.07
C LEU A 70 -12.09 -2.55 13.07
N ASN A 71 -11.81 -1.93 11.94
CA ASN A 71 -12.74 -1.78 10.84
C ASN A 71 -12.09 -2.16 9.52
N ASN A 72 -12.81 -2.89 8.68
CA ASN A 72 -12.34 -3.30 7.37
C ASN A 72 -13.35 -2.86 6.30
N PRO A 73 -12.92 -2.19 5.22
CA PRO A 73 -13.80 -1.87 4.11
C PRO A 73 -14.21 -3.14 3.38
N ILE A 74 -15.47 -3.23 2.97
CA ILE A 74 -16.03 -4.34 2.20
C ILE A 74 -16.58 -3.89 0.85
N GLU A 75 -16.93 -2.59 0.72
CA GLU A 75 -17.47 -2.05 -0.52
C GLU A 75 -17.22 -0.53 -0.56
N ILE A 76 -16.87 -0.01 -1.74
CA ILE A 76 -16.83 1.43 -2.02
C ILE A 76 -18.08 1.77 -2.80
N LEU A 77 -18.90 2.68 -2.24
CA LEU A 77 -20.15 3.08 -2.82
C LEU A 77 -19.94 4.24 -3.80
N GLY A 78 -20.46 4.10 -5.00
CA GLY A 78 -20.36 5.11 -6.04
C GLY A 78 -21.74 5.67 -6.43
N TYR A 79 -21.78 6.95 -6.76
CA TYR A 79 -22.97 7.57 -7.34
C TYR A 79 -23.32 6.90 -8.67
N GLN A 80 -24.60 6.67 -8.90
CA GLN A 80 -25.15 6.18 -10.15
C GLN A 80 -26.42 6.97 -10.46
N ASN A 81 -26.45 7.63 -11.63
CA ASN A 81 -27.66 8.25 -12.14
C ASN A 81 -28.43 7.20 -12.97
N PRO A 82 -29.61 6.74 -12.49
CA PRO A 82 -30.39 5.73 -13.21
C PRO A 82 -30.97 6.25 -14.54
N ASP A 83 -31.19 7.56 -14.65
CA ASP A 83 -31.82 8.19 -15.80
C ASP A 83 -30.81 8.66 -16.87
N ASP A 84 -29.55 8.85 -16.48
CA ASP A 84 -28.47 9.26 -17.40
C ASP A 84 -27.18 8.49 -17.14
N ARG A 85 -26.89 7.50 -17.98
CA ARG A 85 -25.66 6.72 -17.92
C ARG A 85 -24.39 7.52 -18.24
N ARG A 86 -24.53 8.71 -18.85
CA ARG A 86 -23.43 9.61 -19.20
C ARG A 86 -23.22 10.73 -18.18
N ASP A 87 -23.97 10.72 -17.08
CA ASP A 87 -23.77 11.69 -16.00
C ASP A 87 -22.28 11.65 -15.58
N PRO A 88 -21.56 12.78 -15.67
CA PRO A 88 -20.13 12.84 -15.33
C PRO A 88 -19.83 12.53 -13.87
N LYS A 89 -20.83 12.51 -13.01
CA LYS A 89 -20.71 12.14 -11.59
C LYS A 89 -20.79 10.63 -11.37
N ASN A 90 -21.23 9.85 -12.37
CA ASN A 90 -21.30 8.41 -12.23
C ASN A 90 -19.93 7.82 -11.88
N GLY A 91 -19.89 7.02 -10.82
CA GLY A 91 -18.67 6.44 -10.27
C GLY A 91 -17.94 7.29 -9.22
N PHE A 92 -18.38 8.56 -8.98
CA PHE A 92 -17.83 9.32 -7.85
C PHE A 92 -18.20 8.65 -6.53
N VAL A 93 -17.25 8.59 -5.61
CA VAL A 93 -17.44 7.98 -4.30
C VAL A 93 -18.50 8.76 -3.50
N THR A 94 -19.44 8.02 -2.92
CA THR A 94 -20.47 8.56 -2.04
C THR A 94 -20.44 7.96 -0.63
N GLY A 95 -19.60 6.97 -0.42
CA GLY A 95 -19.44 6.33 0.88
C GLY A 95 -18.56 5.09 0.81
N MET A 96 -18.26 4.54 1.96
CA MET A 96 -17.51 3.28 2.10
C MET A 96 -18.22 2.40 3.13
N LYS A 97 -18.67 1.22 2.70
CA LYS A 97 -19.23 0.22 3.60
C LYS A 97 -18.11 -0.53 4.30
N CYS A 98 -18.16 -0.56 5.61
CA CYS A 98 -17.20 -1.22 6.48
C CYS A 98 -17.87 -2.30 7.32
N ILE A 99 -17.08 -3.25 7.79
CA ILE A 99 -17.47 -4.24 8.81
C ILE A 99 -16.53 -4.11 10.01
N ARG A 100 -17.07 -4.28 11.22
CA ARG A 100 -16.25 -4.33 12.44
C ARG A 100 -15.45 -5.61 12.50
N MET A 101 -14.28 -5.51 13.11
CA MET A 101 -13.36 -6.63 13.29
C MET A 101 -13.10 -6.88 14.76
N GLU A 102 -12.82 -8.12 15.10
CA GLU A 102 -12.26 -8.53 16.38
C GLU A 102 -10.91 -9.17 16.15
N LEU A 103 -10.04 -9.13 17.16
CA LEU A 103 -8.76 -9.81 17.12
C LEU A 103 -8.94 -11.21 17.69
N GLY A 104 -8.66 -12.21 16.85
CA GLY A 104 -8.60 -13.61 17.27
C GLY A 104 -7.38 -13.91 18.13
N GLU A 105 -7.21 -15.19 18.46
CA GLU A 105 -6.06 -15.67 19.22
C GLU A 105 -4.74 -15.37 18.50
N PRO A 106 -3.66 -15.10 19.25
CA PRO A 106 -2.34 -14.87 18.67
C PRO A 106 -1.81 -16.16 18.02
N ASP A 107 -1.19 -16.00 16.85
CA ASP A 107 -0.44 -17.08 16.18
C ASP A 107 0.90 -17.36 16.92
N GLU A 108 1.66 -18.35 16.43
CA GLU A 108 2.98 -18.74 16.98
C GLU A 108 3.99 -17.57 17.07
N LYS A 109 3.74 -16.48 16.33
CA LYS A 109 4.54 -15.25 16.31
C LYS A 109 3.91 -14.12 17.12
N GLY A 110 2.85 -14.43 17.90
CA GLY A 110 2.12 -13.46 18.70
C GLY A 110 1.22 -12.51 17.87
N ARG A 111 0.98 -12.78 16.57
CA ARG A 111 0.17 -11.93 15.71
C ARG A 111 -1.29 -12.34 15.76
N ARG A 112 -2.15 -11.40 16.12
CA ARG A 112 -3.60 -11.61 16.21
C ARG A 112 -4.25 -11.38 14.85
N ARG A 113 -4.96 -12.39 14.37
CA ARG A 113 -5.67 -12.32 13.07
C ARG A 113 -6.97 -11.53 13.24
N PRO A 114 -7.24 -10.52 12.40
CA PRO A 114 -8.54 -9.84 12.43
C PRO A 114 -9.63 -10.76 11.86
N VAL A 115 -10.74 -10.85 12.59
CA VAL A 115 -11.92 -11.67 12.25
C VAL A 115 -13.11 -10.74 12.11
N PRO A 116 -13.90 -10.80 11.02
CA PRO A 116 -15.08 -9.97 10.85
C PRO A 116 -16.18 -10.37 11.82
N VAL A 117 -16.87 -9.38 12.41
CA VAL A 117 -18.04 -9.56 13.25
C VAL A 117 -19.28 -9.54 12.36
N PRO A 118 -19.98 -10.68 12.18
CA PRO A 118 -21.16 -10.74 11.32
C PRO A 118 -22.27 -9.80 11.79
N GLY A 119 -22.93 -9.12 10.83
CA GLY A 119 -24.04 -8.21 11.12
C GLY A 119 -23.61 -6.85 11.70
N SER A 120 -22.31 -6.52 11.65
CA SER A 120 -21.77 -5.25 12.17
C SER A 120 -21.45 -4.24 11.07
N GLU A 121 -21.98 -4.45 9.88
CA GLU A 121 -21.75 -3.59 8.74
C GLU A 121 -22.33 -2.18 8.98
N PHE A 122 -21.58 -1.16 8.55
CA PHE A 122 -22.00 0.23 8.58
C PHE A 122 -21.40 0.99 7.41
N THR A 123 -21.99 2.12 7.08
CA THR A 123 -21.49 3.01 6.03
C THR A 123 -20.77 4.19 6.66
N LEU A 124 -19.54 4.42 6.21
CA LEU A 124 -18.77 5.63 6.47
C LEU A 124 -19.03 6.62 5.35
N ASP A 125 -19.51 7.80 5.71
CA ASP A 125 -19.83 8.87 4.77
C ASP A 125 -18.52 9.57 4.34
N VAL A 126 -18.07 9.27 3.12
CA VAL A 126 -16.84 9.79 2.53
C VAL A 126 -17.02 10.00 1.03
N ASP A 127 -16.31 10.96 0.48
CA ASP A 127 -16.29 11.27 -0.95
C ASP A 127 -14.99 10.87 -1.64
N THR A 128 -14.00 10.49 -0.86
CA THR A 128 -12.68 10.07 -1.36
C THR A 128 -12.15 8.89 -0.54
N VAL A 129 -11.63 7.87 -1.22
CA VAL A 129 -11.01 6.70 -0.60
C VAL A 129 -9.60 6.52 -1.16
N VAL A 130 -8.62 6.48 -0.28
CA VAL A 130 -7.21 6.21 -0.60
C VAL A 130 -6.84 4.81 -0.09
N ILE A 131 -6.44 3.92 -0.97
CA ILE A 131 -6.02 2.57 -0.61
C ILE A 131 -4.50 2.58 -0.37
N ALA A 132 -4.08 2.49 0.89
CA ALA A 132 -2.69 2.58 1.35
C ALA A 132 -2.23 1.28 2.07
N ILE A 133 -2.57 0.14 1.47
CA ILE A 133 -2.31 -1.20 2.05
C ILE A 133 -0.98 -1.82 1.58
N GLY A 134 -0.17 -1.05 0.86
CA GLY A 134 1.08 -1.50 0.25
C GLY A 134 0.90 -2.11 -1.12
N THR A 135 2.02 -2.48 -1.73
CA THR A 135 2.08 -3.08 -3.06
C THR A 135 2.66 -4.49 -2.99
N SER A 136 2.40 -5.28 -4.01
CA SER A 136 3.02 -6.59 -4.21
C SER A 136 3.83 -6.56 -5.52
N PRO A 137 4.84 -7.43 -5.67
CA PRO A 137 5.56 -7.57 -6.93
C PRO A 137 4.62 -7.82 -8.09
N ASN A 138 4.93 -7.22 -9.26
CA ASN A 138 4.09 -7.36 -10.44
C ASN A 138 4.04 -8.84 -10.90
N PRO A 139 2.87 -9.49 -10.90
CA PRO A 139 2.74 -10.89 -11.27
C PRO A 139 3.09 -11.17 -12.74
N LEU A 140 3.08 -10.13 -13.59
CA LEU A 140 3.44 -10.25 -14.99
C LEU A 140 4.86 -10.77 -15.19
N ILE A 141 5.82 -10.27 -14.41
CA ILE A 141 7.23 -10.69 -14.50
C ILE A 141 7.34 -12.21 -14.32
N LYS A 142 6.72 -12.74 -13.25
CA LYS A 142 6.70 -14.18 -12.99
C LYS A 142 6.00 -14.98 -14.09
N SER A 143 4.84 -14.50 -14.56
CA SER A 143 4.00 -15.23 -15.52
C SER A 143 4.58 -15.28 -16.93
N THR A 144 5.36 -14.27 -17.33
CA THR A 144 5.94 -14.16 -18.67
C THR A 144 7.40 -14.60 -18.76
N THR A 145 8.09 -14.84 -17.63
CA THR A 145 9.51 -15.17 -17.59
C THR A 145 9.72 -16.61 -17.13
N LYS A 146 9.82 -17.54 -18.07
CA LYS A 146 10.08 -18.95 -17.77
C LYS A 146 11.44 -19.14 -17.10
N GLY A 147 11.52 -19.98 -16.06
CA GLY A 147 12.73 -20.30 -15.34
C GLY A 147 13.18 -19.23 -14.33
N LEU A 148 12.40 -18.17 -14.12
CA LEU A 148 12.63 -17.20 -13.05
C LEU A 148 11.93 -17.66 -11.77
N GLU A 149 12.69 -17.98 -10.75
CA GLU A 149 12.15 -18.38 -9.44
C GLU A 149 11.69 -17.17 -8.64
N VAL A 150 10.54 -17.32 -7.94
CA VAL A 150 10.00 -16.32 -7.04
C VAL A 150 9.59 -16.98 -5.72
N ASN A 151 9.65 -16.23 -4.64
CA ASN A 151 9.21 -16.65 -3.33
C ASN A 151 7.67 -16.64 -3.20
N ARG A 152 7.15 -17.08 -2.05
CA ARG A 152 5.70 -17.15 -1.77
C ARG A 152 4.98 -15.79 -1.86
N LYS A 153 5.71 -14.68 -1.71
CA LYS A 153 5.19 -13.31 -1.81
C LYS A 153 5.32 -12.71 -3.21
N GLY A 154 5.89 -13.44 -4.16
CA GLY A 154 6.10 -13.00 -5.53
C GLY A 154 7.43 -12.25 -5.75
N GLY A 155 8.26 -12.07 -4.73
CA GLY A 155 9.61 -11.49 -4.87
C GLY A 155 10.55 -12.44 -5.60
N ILE A 156 11.41 -11.90 -6.45
CA ILE A 156 12.40 -12.68 -7.22
C ILE A 156 13.43 -13.28 -6.25
N VAL A 157 13.71 -14.58 -6.42
CA VAL A 157 14.75 -15.26 -5.64
C VAL A 157 16.10 -14.94 -6.27
N VAL A 158 17.04 -14.47 -5.44
CA VAL A 158 18.41 -14.11 -5.86
C VAL A 158 19.44 -14.63 -4.88
N GLU A 159 20.66 -14.74 -5.34
CA GLU A 159 21.83 -14.83 -4.48
C GLU A 159 22.07 -13.46 -3.82
N GLU A 160 22.11 -13.41 -2.49
CA GLU A 160 22.09 -12.16 -1.73
C GLU A 160 23.30 -11.26 -2.01
N ALA A 161 24.47 -11.86 -2.23
CA ALA A 161 25.71 -11.11 -2.46
C ALA A 161 25.79 -10.46 -3.85
N THR A 162 25.19 -11.07 -4.86
CA THR A 162 25.38 -10.72 -6.27
C THR A 162 24.11 -10.21 -6.94
N GLY A 163 22.94 -10.52 -6.38
CA GLY A 163 21.66 -10.28 -7.02
C GLY A 163 21.38 -11.22 -8.20
N ALA A 164 22.21 -12.27 -8.43
CA ALA A 164 21.99 -13.23 -9.51
C ALA A 164 20.71 -14.02 -9.27
N THR A 165 19.89 -14.16 -10.31
CA THR A 165 18.64 -14.92 -10.27
C THR A 165 18.86 -16.38 -10.69
N SER A 166 17.78 -17.18 -10.67
CA SER A 166 17.77 -18.54 -11.22
C SER A 166 17.98 -18.58 -12.75
N ARG A 167 17.93 -17.45 -13.43
CA ARG A 167 18.23 -17.35 -14.87
C ARG A 167 19.62 -16.77 -15.09
N GLU A 168 20.44 -17.47 -15.87
CA GLU A 168 21.77 -17.02 -16.25
C GLU A 168 21.73 -15.64 -16.93
N GLY A 169 22.60 -14.73 -16.50
CA GLY A 169 22.71 -13.37 -17.03
C GLY A 169 21.58 -12.43 -16.62
N VAL A 170 20.70 -12.85 -15.69
CA VAL A 170 19.59 -12.03 -15.16
C VAL A 170 19.85 -11.77 -13.68
N TYR A 171 19.79 -10.49 -13.31
CA TYR A 171 20.04 -10.02 -11.95
C TYR A 171 18.83 -9.20 -11.46
N ALA A 172 18.60 -9.19 -10.16
CA ALA A 172 17.54 -8.41 -9.55
C ALA A 172 17.96 -7.90 -8.17
N GLY A 173 17.36 -6.78 -7.76
CA GLY A 173 17.58 -6.19 -6.44
C GLY A 173 16.46 -5.22 -6.03
N GLY A 174 16.55 -4.66 -4.83
CA GLY A 174 15.57 -3.75 -4.28
C GLY A 174 14.20 -4.40 -4.04
N ASP A 175 13.14 -3.62 -4.18
CA ASP A 175 11.77 -4.02 -3.84
C ASP A 175 11.26 -5.22 -4.65
N ALA A 176 11.81 -5.46 -5.84
CA ALA A 176 11.47 -6.65 -6.64
C ALA A 176 11.92 -7.97 -5.97
N VAL A 177 12.87 -7.91 -5.05
CA VAL A 177 13.43 -9.05 -4.30
C VAL A 177 12.91 -9.07 -2.87
N THR A 178 13.06 -7.96 -2.14
CA THR A 178 12.79 -7.86 -0.70
C THR A 178 11.36 -7.48 -0.36
N GLY A 179 10.58 -6.96 -1.31
CA GLY A 179 9.38 -6.19 -1.07
C GLY A 179 9.73 -4.74 -0.71
N ALA A 180 8.70 -3.93 -0.42
CA ALA A 180 8.86 -2.51 -0.13
C ALA A 180 9.84 -2.27 1.05
N ALA A 181 10.93 -1.54 0.76
CA ALA A 181 11.99 -1.22 1.70
C ALA A 181 12.50 0.22 1.48
N THR A 182 13.76 0.49 1.85
CA THR A 182 14.32 1.84 1.73
C THR A 182 15.05 2.05 0.40
N VAL A 183 15.09 3.30 -0.06
CA VAL A 183 15.89 3.71 -1.24
C VAL A 183 17.36 3.31 -1.09
N ILE A 184 17.94 3.48 0.11
CA ILE A 184 19.34 3.11 0.39
C ILE A 184 19.56 1.61 0.17
N SER A 185 18.65 0.75 0.63
CA SER A 185 18.73 -0.69 0.42
C SER A 185 18.66 -1.05 -1.07
N ALA A 186 17.74 -0.41 -1.81
CA ALA A 186 17.60 -0.63 -3.25
C ALA A 186 18.86 -0.19 -4.03
N MET A 187 19.46 0.95 -3.66
CA MET A 187 20.71 1.43 -4.23
C MET A 187 21.88 0.48 -3.94
N GLY A 188 21.98 -0.04 -2.72
CA GLY A 188 22.98 -1.02 -2.33
C GLY A 188 22.88 -2.29 -3.16
N ALA A 189 21.68 -2.86 -3.28
CA ALA A 189 21.41 -4.03 -4.12
C ALA A 189 21.74 -3.78 -5.60
N GLY A 190 21.39 -2.59 -6.15
CA GLY A 190 21.73 -2.21 -7.51
C GLY A 190 23.24 -2.14 -7.76
N LYS A 191 24.02 -1.62 -6.81
CA LYS A 191 25.50 -1.57 -6.92
C LYS A 191 26.10 -2.97 -6.89
N ALA A 192 25.64 -3.85 -6.01
CA ALA A 192 26.09 -5.22 -5.94
C ALA A 192 25.81 -5.98 -7.25
N ALA A 193 24.58 -5.84 -7.76
CA ALA A 193 24.19 -6.44 -9.02
C ALA A 193 25.02 -5.91 -10.20
N ALA A 194 25.29 -4.61 -10.27
CA ALA A 194 26.10 -3.99 -11.32
C ALA A 194 27.55 -4.55 -11.33
N ALA A 195 28.18 -4.70 -10.16
CA ALA A 195 29.51 -5.31 -10.06
C ALA A 195 29.51 -6.76 -10.54
N ALA A 196 28.52 -7.54 -10.13
CA ALA A 196 28.39 -8.93 -10.55
C ALA A 196 28.10 -9.10 -12.04
N ILE A 197 27.33 -8.19 -12.65
CA ILE A 197 27.10 -8.15 -14.10
C ILE A 197 28.40 -7.86 -14.85
N ASP A 198 29.21 -6.90 -14.39
CA ASP A 198 30.48 -6.55 -15.00
C ASP A 198 31.43 -7.74 -14.99
N GLU A 199 31.56 -8.45 -13.86
CA GLU A 199 32.36 -9.68 -13.75
C GLU A 199 31.83 -10.80 -14.68
N TYR A 200 30.52 -10.97 -14.75
CA TYR A 200 29.92 -11.98 -15.63
C TYR A 200 30.20 -11.71 -17.11
N ILE A 201 30.14 -10.45 -17.54
CA ILE A 201 30.42 -10.07 -18.94
C ILE A 201 31.91 -10.30 -19.25
N LYS A 202 32.83 -9.85 -18.38
CA LYS A 202 34.26 -10.05 -18.56
C LYS A 202 34.64 -11.54 -18.60
N GLY A 203 33.97 -12.38 -17.82
CA GLY A 203 34.16 -13.83 -17.84
C GLY A 203 33.66 -14.52 -19.13
N LYS A 204 32.82 -13.87 -19.92
CA LYS A 204 32.37 -14.37 -21.24
C LYS A 204 33.25 -13.94 -22.41
N GLU A 205 34.02 -12.89 -22.24
CA GLU A 205 34.92 -12.35 -23.26
C GLU A 205 36.31 -13.00 -23.19
N ALA A 206 36.61 -13.76 -22.13
CA ALA A 206 37.87 -14.52 -21.91
C ALA A 206 37.73 -15.96 -22.40
#